data_5090d4a89b831d5d6e06ff147e7f46a4
#
_entry.id   5090d4a89b831d5d6e06ff147e7f46a4
#
_cell.length_a   1.000
_cell.length_b   1.000
_cell.length_c   1.000
_cell.angle_alpha   90.00
_cell.angle_beta   90.00
_cell.angle_gamma   90.00
#
_symmetry.space_group_name_H-M   'P 1'
#
loop_
_entity.id
_entity.type
_entity.pdbx_description
1 polymer ?
#
loop_
_entity_poly.entity_id
_entity_poly.type
_entity_poly.pdbx_seq_one_letter_code
_entity_poly.pdbx_strand_id
1 'polypeptide(L)'
;GVESETVDIDFVMRPFAFGEISSCNGKTATPILVNDTRQTELHLDGKDAYVNLTTNQPDEENGGQKIFWTTSDKSVATVDKYGLVRAKADSGECNITATLADGTESIQCLVRVGDITVPIFATGSLAGQRANDNVSLADVAALKASTPDSILVDAGGSLHGTTVASMTGGMDMLSSFSAAGYDLQAFGAEDLAYGISRLRSDANMGSGPSLAANLRDSDGAAIFYRSTSWNRNRITNGMNYVITRAGYHIGFFSLADADTVNNKIGLVNEETPFANDLTQTASEQVAALQAQGVDAIIC
;
A
#
# COMPACT_ATOMS: atom_id res chain seq x y z
N GLY A 1 36.97 -47.83 -16.06
CA GLY A 1 36.40 -47.06 -14.95
C GLY A 1 35.30 -46.20 -15.48
N VAL A 2 34.06 -46.43 -15.02
CA VAL A 2 32.93 -45.53 -15.27
C VAL A 2 32.91 -44.57 -14.07
N GLU A 3 33.24 -43.34 -14.27
CA GLU A 3 33.06 -42.27 -13.26
C GLU A 3 31.54 -42.02 -13.12
N SER A 4 31.01 -42.23 -11.91
CA SER A 4 29.66 -41.82 -11.57
C SER A 4 29.68 -40.33 -11.21
N GLU A 5 29.09 -39.49 -12.03
CA GLU A 5 28.77 -38.12 -11.63
C GLU A 5 27.67 -38.16 -10.59
N THR A 6 27.96 -37.67 -9.39
CA THR A 6 26.96 -37.36 -8.38
C THR A 6 26.33 -36.03 -8.76
N VAL A 7 25.08 -36.06 -9.20
CA VAL A 7 24.27 -34.85 -9.38
C VAL A 7 23.69 -34.52 -8.00
N ASP A 8 24.20 -33.46 -7.36
CA ASP A 8 23.58 -32.87 -6.18
C ASP A 8 22.29 -32.19 -6.62
N ILE A 9 21.15 -32.81 -6.31
CA ILE A 9 19.85 -32.20 -6.50
C ILE A 9 19.52 -31.46 -5.22
N ASP A 10 19.70 -30.14 -5.21
CA ASP A 10 19.18 -29.28 -4.16
C ASP A 10 17.65 -29.27 -4.24
N PHE A 11 17.02 -30.03 -3.37
CA PHE A 11 15.58 -29.95 -3.15
C PHE A 11 15.27 -28.67 -2.38
N VAL A 12 15.02 -27.57 -3.08
CA VAL A 12 14.41 -26.39 -2.48
C VAL A 12 12.95 -26.72 -2.21
N MET A 13 12.62 -27.09 -0.96
CA MET A 13 11.24 -27.24 -0.53
C MET A 13 10.57 -25.86 -0.60
N ARG A 14 9.71 -25.66 -1.59
CA ARG A 14 8.89 -24.44 -1.67
C ARG A 14 7.80 -24.54 -0.61
N PRO A 15 7.58 -23.50 0.20
CA PRO A 15 6.48 -23.48 1.15
C PRO A 15 5.14 -23.69 0.43
N PHE A 16 4.17 -24.30 1.11
CA PHE A 16 2.83 -24.46 0.58
C PHE A 16 2.22 -23.08 0.31
N ALA A 17 1.75 -22.84 -0.89
CA ALA A 17 1.23 -21.54 -1.33
C ALA A 17 0.10 -21.70 -2.35
N PHE A 18 -0.73 -20.67 -2.51
CA PHE A 18 -1.68 -20.60 -3.61
C PHE A 18 -0.94 -20.42 -4.94
N GLY A 19 -1.47 -21.07 -5.99
CA GLY A 19 -1.02 -20.91 -7.37
C GLY A 19 -1.69 -19.72 -8.04
N GLU A 20 -1.42 -19.56 -9.33
CA GLU A 20 -2.09 -18.54 -10.15
C GLU A 20 -3.60 -18.83 -10.26
N ILE A 21 -4.41 -17.78 -10.21
CA ILE A 21 -5.86 -17.89 -10.41
C ILE A 21 -6.13 -17.97 -11.90
N SER A 22 -6.61 -19.10 -12.36
CA SER A 22 -6.63 -19.43 -13.80
C SER A 22 -7.93 -19.13 -14.53
N SER A 23 -9.06 -18.86 -13.89
CA SER A 23 -10.29 -18.52 -14.59
C SER A 23 -11.37 -17.88 -13.74
N CYS A 24 -12.04 -16.92 -14.32
CA CYS A 24 -13.25 -16.30 -13.82
C CYS A 24 -14.31 -16.33 -14.92
N ASN A 25 -15.60 -16.44 -14.58
CA ASN A 25 -16.71 -16.50 -15.54
C ASN A 25 -17.09 -15.15 -16.16
N GLY A 26 -16.12 -14.29 -16.44
CA GLY A 26 -16.34 -12.97 -17.05
C GLY A 26 -16.72 -11.87 -16.06
N LYS A 27 -16.76 -12.17 -14.75
CA LYS A 27 -16.79 -11.19 -13.66
C LYS A 27 -15.42 -11.15 -13.01
N THR A 28 -14.93 -9.97 -12.68
CA THR A 28 -13.55 -9.77 -12.26
C THR A 28 -13.26 -10.54 -10.98
N ALA A 29 -12.30 -11.47 -11.03
CA ALA A 29 -11.65 -12.01 -9.86
C ALA A 29 -10.22 -11.47 -9.87
N THR A 30 -9.89 -10.62 -8.93
CA THR A 30 -8.56 -10.04 -8.84
C THR A 30 -7.82 -10.69 -7.68
N PRO A 31 -6.76 -11.46 -7.94
CA PRO A 31 -5.89 -11.95 -6.88
C PRO A 31 -5.08 -10.78 -6.33
N ILE A 32 -5.06 -10.67 -5.03
CA ILE A 32 -4.24 -9.70 -4.35
C ILE A 32 -3.11 -10.45 -3.68
N LEU A 33 -1.92 -10.27 -4.23
CA LEU A 33 -0.70 -10.70 -3.56
C LEU A 33 -0.33 -9.64 -2.52
N VAL A 34 -0.62 -9.90 -1.26
CA VAL A 34 -0.04 -9.11 -0.17
C VAL A 34 1.43 -9.49 -0.04
N ASN A 35 2.30 -8.56 0.35
CA ASN A 35 3.76 -8.66 0.43
C ASN A 35 4.32 -9.85 1.25
N ASP A 36 3.47 -10.67 1.85
CA ASP A 36 3.80 -11.98 2.39
C ASP A 36 3.08 -13.03 1.53
N THR A 37 3.84 -13.89 0.88
CA THR A 37 3.39 -14.94 -0.05
C THR A 37 2.40 -15.94 0.57
N ARG A 38 1.97 -15.75 1.80
CA ARG A 38 1.09 -16.64 2.56
C ARG A 38 -0.34 -16.14 2.71
N GLN A 39 -0.63 -14.88 2.32
CA GLN A 39 -1.99 -14.33 2.39
C GLN A 39 -2.43 -13.85 1.01
N THR A 40 -3.40 -14.55 0.44
CA THR A 40 -4.06 -14.15 -0.79
C THR A 40 -5.45 -13.61 -0.44
N GLU A 41 -5.79 -12.46 -0.96
CA GLU A 41 -7.16 -11.94 -0.94
C GLU A 41 -7.79 -12.16 -2.32
N LEU A 42 -9.10 -12.39 -2.35
CA LEU A 42 -9.88 -12.62 -3.55
C LEU A 42 -11.16 -11.81 -3.47
N HIS A 43 -11.43 -11.03 -4.51
CA HIS A 43 -12.70 -10.34 -4.69
C HIS A 43 -13.58 -11.05 -5.70
N LEU A 44 -14.86 -11.24 -5.37
CA LEU A 44 -15.91 -11.75 -6.23
C LEU A 44 -17.01 -10.70 -6.36
N ASP A 45 -17.39 -10.31 -7.58
CA ASP A 45 -18.31 -9.18 -7.87
C ASP A 45 -19.76 -9.37 -7.37
N GLY A 46 -20.06 -10.41 -6.64
CA GLY A 46 -21.38 -10.68 -6.08
C GLY A 46 -21.81 -12.13 -6.22
N LYS A 47 -23.06 -12.40 -5.91
CA LYS A 47 -23.63 -13.71 -5.92
C LYS A 47 -23.45 -14.43 -7.27
N ASP A 48 -23.15 -15.72 -7.19
CA ASP A 48 -22.86 -16.63 -8.31
C ASP A 48 -21.53 -16.37 -9.05
N ALA A 49 -20.76 -15.33 -8.68
CA ALA A 49 -19.39 -15.23 -9.13
C ALA A 49 -18.57 -16.42 -8.62
N TYR A 50 -17.65 -16.91 -9.42
CA TYR A 50 -16.82 -18.04 -9.02
C TYR A 50 -15.42 -17.95 -9.58
N VAL A 51 -14.48 -18.61 -8.90
CA VAL A 51 -13.08 -18.72 -9.30
C VAL A 51 -12.54 -20.06 -8.82
N ASN A 52 -11.58 -20.61 -9.55
CA ASN A 52 -10.86 -21.78 -9.12
C ASN A 52 -9.54 -21.37 -8.43
N LEU A 53 -9.44 -21.60 -7.13
CA LEU A 53 -8.18 -21.48 -6.41
C LEU A 53 -7.34 -22.73 -6.65
N THR A 54 -6.07 -22.53 -6.95
CA THR A 54 -5.10 -23.60 -7.10
C THR A 54 -4.01 -23.45 -6.04
N THR A 55 -3.22 -24.47 -5.84
CA THR A 55 -2.03 -24.44 -4.98
C THR A 55 -0.80 -24.80 -5.77
N ASN A 56 0.37 -24.62 -5.17
CA ASN A 56 1.64 -25.03 -5.76
C ASN A 56 1.95 -26.54 -5.57
N GLN A 57 1.01 -27.29 -4.97
CA GLN A 57 1.15 -28.74 -4.88
C GLN A 57 0.85 -29.40 -6.22
N PRO A 58 1.64 -30.40 -6.62
CA PRO A 58 1.31 -31.23 -7.77
C PRO A 58 0.00 -32.01 -7.50
N ASP A 59 -0.65 -32.48 -8.57
CA ASP A 59 -1.80 -33.36 -8.46
C ASP A 59 -1.42 -34.68 -7.76
N GLU A 60 -2.40 -35.33 -7.11
CA GLU A 60 -2.18 -36.60 -6.41
C GLU A 60 -1.54 -37.66 -7.34
N GLU A 61 -1.90 -37.68 -8.63
CA GLU A 61 -1.33 -38.58 -9.65
C GLU A 61 0.16 -38.31 -9.94
N ASN A 62 0.63 -37.10 -9.64
CA ASN A 62 2.02 -36.65 -9.80
C ASN A 62 2.78 -36.60 -8.47
N GLY A 63 2.28 -37.28 -7.44
CA GLY A 63 2.93 -37.38 -6.14
C GLY A 63 2.63 -36.25 -5.16
N GLY A 64 1.68 -35.39 -5.47
CA GLY A 64 1.20 -34.35 -4.56
C GLY A 64 0.32 -34.93 -3.45
N GLN A 65 0.18 -34.18 -2.37
CA GLN A 65 -0.75 -34.52 -1.29
C GLN A 65 -2.17 -34.05 -1.64
N LYS A 66 -3.15 -34.81 -1.18
CA LYS A 66 -4.55 -34.38 -1.23
C LYS A 66 -4.74 -33.10 -0.42
N ILE A 67 -5.53 -32.18 -0.96
CA ILE A 67 -5.85 -30.89 -0.32
C ILE A 67 -7.29 -30.94 0.19
N PHE A 68 -7.47 -30.54 1.44
CA PHE A 68 -8.79 -30.34 2.03
C PHE A 68 -9.12 -28.86 2.02
N TRP A 69 -10.24 -28.53 1.36
CA TRP A 69 -10.75 -27.17 1.25
C TRP A 69 -11.89 -26.92 2.22
N THR A 70 -11.84 -25.82 2.95
CA THR A 70 -12.89 -25.40 3.88
C THR A 70 -13.19 -23.92 3.74
N THR A 71 -14.37 -23.52 4.16
CA THR A 71 -14.77 -22.11 4.25
C THR A 71 -15.18 -21.81 5.68
N SER A 72 -14.85 -20.59 6.15
CA SER A 72 -15.28 -20.11 7.47
C SER A 72 -16.78 -19.76 7.51
N ASP A 73 -17.37 -19.37 6.35
CA ASP A 73 -18.78 -19.05 6.23
C ASP A 73 -19.36 -19.49 4.88
N LYS A 74 -20.17 -20.57 4.92
CA LYS A 74 -20.84 -21.11 3.75
C LYS A 74 -21.99 -20.25 3.23
N SER A 75 -22.47 -19.30 4.00
CA SER A 75 -23.50 -18.35 3.55
C SER A 75 -22.91 -17.27 2.66
N VAL A 76 -21.64 -16.93 2.81
CA VAL A 76 -20.91 -15.96 2.00
C VAL A 76 -20.34 -16.62 0.75
N ALA A 77 -19.53 -17.67 0.91
CA ALA A 77 -18.99 -18.42 -0.21
C ALA A 77 -18.76 -19.89 0.16
N THR A 78 -18.86 -20.76 -0.84
CA THR A 78 -18.57 -22.18 -0.73
C THR A 78 -17.33 -22.52 -1.54
N VAL A 79 -16.63 -23.57 -1.11
CA VAL A 79 -15.53 -24.16 -1.89
C VAL A 79 -15.76 -25.65 -2.05
N ASP A 80 -15.46 -26.20 -3.22
CA ASP A 80 -15.52 -27.62 -3.46
C ASP A 80 -14.14 -28.31 -3.25
N LYS A 81 -14.12 -29.62 -3.42
CA LYS A 81 -12.91 -30.44 -3.25
C LYS A 81 -11.80 -30.14 -4.27
N TYR A 82 -12.10 -29.40 -5.34
CA TYR A 82 -11.16 -29.01 -6.38
C TYR A 82 -10.69 -27.57 -6.25
N GLY A 83 -11.10 -26.85 -5.19
CA GLY A 83 -10.74 -25.43 -5.00
C GLY A 83 -11.68 -24.46 -5.72
N LEU A 84 -12.80 -24.91 -6.29
CA LEU A 84 -13.77 -24.01 -6.93
C LEU A 84 -14.54 -23.24 -5.85
N VAL A 85 -14.22 -21.98 -5.70
CA VAL A 85 -14.91 -21.03 -4.81
C VAL A 85 -16.08 -20.41 -5.55
N ARG A 86 -17.26 -20.38 -4.92
CA ARG A 86 -18.47 -19.78 -5.45
C ARG A 86 -19.16 -18.90 -4.42
N ALA A 87 -19.39 -17.64 -4.76
CA ALA A 87 -20.16 -16.71 -3.94
C ALA A 87 -21.61 -17.18 -3.80
N LYS A 88 -22.16 -17.05 -2.60
CA LYS A 88 -23.55 -17.39 -2.25
C LYS A 88 -24.35 -16.17 -1.83
N ALA A 89 -23.68 -15.15 -1.28
CA ALA A 89 -24.26 -13.88 -0.92
C ALA A 89 -24.01 -12.83 -2.01
N ASP A 90 -24.73 -11.71 -1.93
CA ASP A 90 -24.46 -10.52 -2.73
C ASP A 90 -23.31 -9.69 -2.15
N SER A 91 -23.04 -9.83 -0.85
CA SER A 91 -21.92 -9.20 -0.15
C SER A 91 -21.52 -9.99 1.09
N GLY A 92 -20.27 -9.83 1.52
CA GLY A 92 -19.75 -10.44 2.75
C GLY A 92 -18.30 -10.88 2.61
N GLU A 93 -17.75 -11.40 3.71
CA GLU A 93 -16.37 -11.88 3.76
C GLU A 93 -16.30 -13.26 4.40
N CYS A 94 -15.41 -14.11 3.89
CA CYS A 94 -15.08 -15.40 4.52
C CYS A 94 -13.66 -15.81 4.17
N ASN A 95 -13.08 -16.69 4.97
CA ASN A 95 -11.79 -17.31 4.69
C ASN A 95 -11.97 -18.67 4.03
N ILE A 96 -11.33 -18.88 2.90
CA ILE A 96 -11.14 -20.19 2.31
C ILE A 96 -9.79 -20.73 2.75
N THR A 97 -9.80 -21.94 3.32
CA THR A 97 -8.58 -22.57 3.82
C THR A 97 -8.29 -23.83 3.01
N ALA A 98 -7.07 -23.95 2.52
CA ALA A 98 -6.52 -25.17 1.94
C ALA A 98 -5.56 -25.80 2.94
N THR A 99 -5.76 -27.09 3.26
CA THR A 99 -4.96 -27.83 4.23
C THR A 99 -4.42 -29.11 3.57
N LEU A 100 -3.14 -29.41 3.74
CA LEU A 100 -2.55 -30.67 3.29
C LEU A 100 -3.14 -31.86 4.05
N ALA A 101 -3.20 -33.03 3.40
CA ALA A 101 -3.85 -34.21 3.96
C ALA A 101 -3.23 -34.70 5.27
N ASP A 102 -1.93 -34.47 5.46
CA ASP A 102 -1.21 -34.80 6.69
C ASP A 102 -1.41 -33.77 7.81
N GLY A 103 -2.08 -32.64 7.52
CA GLY A 103 -2.35 -31.57 8.46
C GLY A 103 -1.12 -30.73 8.84
N THR A 104 0.00 -30.88 8.15
CA THR A 104 1.26 -30.20 8.49
C THR A 104 1.24 -28.73 8.12
N GLU A 105 0.57 -28.38 7.01
CA GLU A 105 0.50 -27.01 6.51
C GLU A 105 -0.92 -26.64 6.08
N SER A 106 -1.27 -25.37 6.30
CA SER A 106 -2.51 -24.77 5.80
C SER A 106 -2.27 -23.35 5.36
N ILE A 107 -3.00 -22.92 4.33
CA ILE A 107 -2.98 -21.56 3.81
C ILE A 107 -4.40 -21.02 3.71
N GLN A 108 -4.56 -19.70 3.86
CA GLN A 108 -5.87 -19.05 3.85
C GLN A 108 -5.92 -17.98 2.76
N CYS A 109 -7.08 -17.89 2.10
CA CYS A 109 -7.45 -16.81 1.19
C CYS A 109 -8.66 -16.08 1.76
N LEU A 110 -8.56 -14.79 1.98
CA LEU A 110 -9.71 -13.95 2.34
C LEU A 110 -10.53 -13.70 1.07
N VAL A 111 -11.79 -14.15 1.07
CA VAL A 111 -12.73 -13.93 -0.02
C VAL A 111 -13.70 -12.83 0.39
N ARG A 112 -13.75 -11.78 -0.42
CA ARG A 112 -14.69 -10.67 -0.31
C ARG A 112 -15.68 -10.75 -1.46
N VAL A 113 -16.95 -10.63 -1.15
CA VAL A 113 -18.04 -10.72 -2.14
C VAL A 113 -18.79 -9.39 -2.17
N GLY A 114 -19.09 -8.89 -3.37
CA GLY A 114 -19.87 -7.68 -3.60
C GLY A 114 -19.03 -6.41 -3.68
N ASP A 115 -19.70 -5.25 -3.61
CA ASP A 115 -19.03 -3.95 -3.68
C ASP A 115 -18.08 -3.74 -2.51
N ILE A 116 -16.86 -3.38 -2.82
CA ILE A 116 -15.84 -3.03 -1.85
C ILE A 116 -15.69 -1.51 -1.81
N THR A 117 -15.75 -0.96 -0.61
CA THR A 117 -15.46 0.46 -0.37
C THR A 117 -14.12 0.59 0.32
N VAL A 118 -13.22 1.40 -0.25
CA VAL A 118 -11.97 1.82 0.40
C VAL A 118 -12.13 3.25 0.85
N PRO A 119 -12.40 3.51 2.14
CA PRO A 119 -12.46 4.87 2.66
C PRO A 119 -11.09 5.52 2.61
N ILE A 120 -11.03 6.78 2.15
CA ILE A 120 -9.80 7.57 2.17
C ILE A 120 -10.05 8.77 3.08
N PHE A 121 -9.27 8.81 4.16
CA PHE A 121 -9.27 9.93 5.11
C PHE A 121 -8.07 10.81 4.82
N ALA A 122 -8.28 12.12 4.79
CA ALA A 122 -7.23 13.09 4.55
C ALA A 122 -7.23 14.16 5.63
N THR A 123 -6.03 14.52 6.08
CA THR A 123 -5.77 15.75 6.81
C THR A 123 -4.89 16.66 5.95
N GLY A 124 -4.76 17.91 6.33
CA GLY A 124 -3.88 18.86 5.69
C GLY A 124 -3.96 20.21 6.38
N SER A 125 -2.96 21.04 6.18
CA SER A 125 -2.87 22.40 6.76
C SER A 125 -3.04 22.39 8.29
N LEU A 126 -2.50 21.37 8.98
CA LEU A 126 -2.59 21.27 10.44
C LEU A 126 -1.74 22.32 11.15
N ALA A 127 -0.82 22.97 10.44
CA ALA A 127 0.01 24.07 10.96
C ALA A 127 0.70 23.74 12.29
N GLY A 128 1.22 22.52 12.42
CA GLY A 128 1.90 22.04 13.63
C GLY A 128 0.97 21.71 14.80
N GLN A 129 -0.34 21.67 14.58
CA GLN A 129 -1.34 21.39 15.62
C GLN A 129 -1.74 19.92 15.60
N ARG A 130 -1.67 19.27 16.75
CA ARG A 130 -2.13 17.88 16.95
C ARG A 130 -3.58 17.77 17.38
N ALA A 131 -4.18 18.87 17.73
CA ALA A 131 -5.59 18.99 18.10
C ALA A 131 -6.09 20.41 17.88
N ASN A 132 -7.36 20.55 17.58
CA ASN A 132 -8.12 21.78 17.65
C ASN A 132 -9.39 21.54 18.47
N ASP A 133 -10.28 22.52 18.52
CA ASP A 133 -11.51 22.44 19.34
C ASP A 133 -12.47 21.32 18.92
N ASN A 134 -12.29 20.74 17.72
CA ASN A 134 -13.23 19.76 17.16
C ASN A 134 -12.62 18.37 16.96
N VAL A 135 -11.34 18.28 16.56
CA VAL A 135 -10.69 17.02 16.18
C VAL A 135 -9.24 17.01 16.63
N SER A 136 -8.78 15.86 17.11
CA SER A 136 -7.38 15.60 17.41
C SER A 136 -6.81 14.49 16.54
N LEU A 137 -5.48 14.38 16.43
CA LEU A 137 -4.83 13.24 15.78
C LEU A 137 -5.12 11.91 16.49
N ALA A 138 -5.50 11.94 17.78
CA ALA A 138 -5.96 10.76 18.48
C ALA A 138 -7.34 10.29 17.99
N ASP A 139 -8.25 11.21 17.65
CA ASP A 139 -9.53 10.87 17.03
C ASP A 139 -9.35 10.31 15.63
N VAL A 140 -8.41 10.89 14.87
CA VAL A 140 -8.02 10.36 13.53
C VAL A 140 -7.45 8.95 13.64
N ALA A 141 -6.59 8.70 14.62
CA ALA A 141 -6.03 7.37 14.88
C ALA A 141 -7.12 6.35 15.26
N ALA A 142 -8.09 6.76 16.11
CA ALA A 142 -9.22 5.92 16.47
C ALA A 142 -10.12 5.61 15.27
N LEU A 143 -10.39 6.59 14.42
CA LEU A 143 -11.13 6.39 13.18
C LEU A 143 -10.40 5.41 12.23
N LYS A 144 -9.09 5.60 12.04
CA LYS A 144 -8.26 4.67 11.25
C LYS A 144 -8.30 3.26 11.81
N ALA A 145 -8.17 3.11 13.12
CA ALA A 145 -8.22 1.79 13.78
C ALA A 145 -9.59 1.11 13.67
N SER A 146 -10.68 1.87 13.66
CA SER A 146 -12.04 1.34 13.50
C SER A 146 -12.41 1.02 12.05
N THR A 147 -11.55 1.41 11.08
CA THR A 147 -11.77 1.22 9.65
C THR A 147 -10.50 0.63 9.00
N PRO A 148 -10.25 -0.68 9.19
CA PRO A 148 -8.97 -1.31 8.82
C PRO A 148 -8.58 -1.17 7.35
N ASP A 149 -9.57 -1.18 6.45
CA ASP A 149 -9.35 -1.04 5.00
C ASP A 149 -9.25 0.42 4.54
N SER A 150 -9.33 1.38 5.44
CA SER A 150 -9.14 2.78 5.07
C SER A 150 -7.69 3.10 4.70
N ILE A 151 -7.52 4.17 3.93
CA ILE A 151 -6.24 4.81 3.67
C ILE A 151 -6.28 6.17 4.38
N LEU A 152 -5.23 6.48 5.15
CA LEU A 152 -5.09 7.75 5.85
C LEU A 152 -3.88 8.50 5.31
N VAL A 153 -4.11 9.71 4.81
CA VAL A 153 -3.08 10.55 4.18
C VAL A 153 -3.03 11.95 4.80
N ASP A 154 -1.86 12.58 4.74
CA ASP A 154 -1.73 14.02 4.99
C ASP A 154 -1.41 14.74 3.67
N ALA A 155 -2.16 15.79 3.38
CA ALA A 155 -2.04 16.58 2.14
C ALA A 155 -1.01 17.70 2.23
N GLY A 156 -0.24 17.80 3.33
CA GLY A 156 0.80 18.78 3.53
C GLY A 156 0.36 20.05 4.27
N GLY A 157 1.31 20.97 4.50
CA GLY A 157 1.10 22.16 5.31
C GLY A 157 0.96 21.87 6.81
N SER A 158 1.50 20.77 7.26
CA SER A 158 1.21 20.23 8.61
C SER A 158 2.37 20.35 9.59
N LEU A 159 3.62 20.55 9.10
CA LEU A 159 4.81 20.41 9.94
C LEU A 159 5.19 21.67 10.72
N HIS A 160 4.67 22.83 10.35
CA HIS A 160 5.11 24.10 10.93
C HIS A 160 3.92 24.95 11.40
N GLY A 161 4.14 25.85 12.38
CA GLY A 161 3.12 26.81 12.83
C GLY A 161 2.96 26.91 14.34
N THR A 162 3.38 25.93 15.11
CA THR A 162 3.41 26.01 16.57
C THR A 162 4.83 26.15 17.14
N THR A 163 4.94 26.59 18.38
CA THR A 163 6.23 26.65 19.07
C THR A 163 6.89 25.27 19.15
N VAL A 164 6.12 24.22 19.43
CA VAL A 164 6.64 22.84 19.52
C VAL A 164 7.16 22.39 18.14
N ALA A 165 6.36 22.59 17.10
CA ALA A 165 6.77 22.26 15.74
C ALA A 165 8.06 23.02 15.34
N SER A 166 8.17 24.31 15.70
CA SER A 166 9.38 25.10 15.45
C SER A 166 10.59 24.59 16.20
N MET A 167 10.45 24.17 17.47
CA MET A 167 11.52 23.61 18.27
C MET A 167 12.01 22.25 17.76
N THR A 168 11.12 21.45 17.20
CA THR A 168 11.41 20.11 16.70
C THR A 168 11.71 20.08 15.20
N GLY A 169 11.48 21.20 14.48
CA GLY A 169 11.58 21.26 13.03
C GLY A 169 10.53 20.39 12.34
N GLY A 170 9.35 20.17 12.94
CA GLY A 170 8.27 19.35 12.40
C GLY A 170 8.30 17.88 12.79
N MET A 171 9.38 17.41 13.46
CA MET A 171 9.51 16.00 13.84
C MET A 171 8.41 15.50 14.77
N ASP A 172 7.86 16.34 15.63
CA ASP A 172 6.76 16.02 16.51
C ASP A 172 5.48 15.66 15.74
N MET A 173 5.24 16.33 14.61
CA MET A 173 4.11 16.04 13.73
C MET A 173 4.32 14.72 12.98
N LEU A 174 5.50 14.48 12.39
CA LEU A 174 5.83 13.23 11.73
C LEU A 174 5.76 12.02 12.67
N SER A 175 6.21 12.19 13.92
CA SER A 175 6.07 11.17 14.95
C SER A 175 4.60 10.91 15.31
N SER A 176 3.78 11.96 15.35
CA SER A 176 2.35 11.85 15.61
C SER A 176 1.61 11.18 14.45
N PHE A 177 1.99 11.46 13.19
CA PHE A 177 1.46 10.77 12.02
C PHE A 177 1.80 9.29 12.05
N SER A 178 3.04 8.96 12.40
CA SER A 178 3.46 7.57 12.58
C SER A 178 2.62 6.85 13.63
N ALA A 179 2.39 7.49 14.77
CA ALA A 179 1.57 6.93 15.85
C ALA A 179 0.08 6.80 15.48
N ALA A 180 -0.45 7.72 14.66
CA ALA A 180 -1.82 7.71 14.20
C ALA A 180 -2.07 6.74 13.01
N GLY A 181 -1.02 6.14 12.46
CA GLY A 181 -1.15 5.15 11.39
C GLY A 181 -1.36 5.73 10.00
N TYR A 182 -0.77 6.90 9.70
CA TYR A 182 -0.78 7.46 8.36
C TYR A 182 -0.08 6.53 7.37
N ASP A 183 -0.72 6.29 6.24
CA ASP A 183 -0.21 5.42 5.18
C ASP A 183 0.78 6.14 4.27
N LEU A 184 0.56 7.45 4.02
CA LEU A 184 1.47 8.32 3.29
C LEU A 184 1.28 9.78 3.68
N GLN A 185 2.24 10.60 3.30
CA GLN A 185 2.22 12.05 3.54
C GLN A 185 2.72 12.80 2.31
N ALA A 186 2.02 13.88 1.99
CA ALA A 186 2.45 14.87 1.04
C ALA A 186 3.14 16.03 1.77
N PHE A 187 3.93 16.81 1.03
CA PHE A 187 4.52 18.02 1.53
C PHE A 187 4.20 19.18 0.61
N GLY A 188 3.73 20.26 1.21
CA GLY A 188 3.49 21.53 0.54
C GLY A 188 4.62 22.53 0.79
N ALA A 189 4.46 23.70 0.24
CA ALA A 189 5.44 24.78 0.38
C ALA A 189 5.70 25.21 1.83
N GLU A 190 4.67 25.14 2.68
CA GLU A 190 4.77 25.51 4.10
C GLU A 190 5.71 24.59 4.87
N ASP A 191 5.77 23.32 4.50
CA ASP A 191 6.61 22.33 5.15
C ASP A 191 8.12 22.54 4.87
N LEU A 192 8.46 23.36 3.88
CA LEU A 192 9.83 23.78 3.57
C LEU A 192 10.38 24.87 4.51
N ALA A 193 9.57 25.35 5.45
CA ALA A 193 9.96 26.46 6.35
C ALA A 193 11.24 26.16 7.17
N TYR A 194 11.57 24.88 7.39
CA TYR A 194 12.78 24.47 8.12
C TYR A 194 13.95 24.07 7.20
N GLY A 195 13.80 24.25 5.87
CA GLY A 195 14.78 23.87 4.87
C GLY A 195 14.64 22.46 4.35
N ILE A 196 15.16 22.24 3.15
CA ILE A 196 15.05 20.97 2.42
C ILE A 196 15.84 19.87 3.10
N SER A 197 17.06 20.14 3.50
CA SER A 197 17.94 19.17 4.17
C SER A 197 17.29 18.63 5.42
N ARG A 198 16.64 19.51 6.19
CA ARG A 198 15.88 19.12 7.36
C ARG A 198 14.68 18.26 6.98
N LEU A 199 13.86 18.72 6.06
CA LEU A 199 12.67 18.00 5.62
C LEU A 199 12.99 16.61 5.05
N ARG A 200 14.06 16.48 4.25
CA ARG A 200 14.55 15.18 3.77
C ARG A 200 14.93 14.24 4.92
N SER A 201 15.66 14.76 5.90
CA SER A 201 16.05 13.98 7.07
C SER A 201 14.85 13.48 7.85
N ASP A 202 13.90 14.36 8.11
CA ASP A 202 12.72 14.10 8.92
C ASP A 202 11.74 13.18 8.19
N ALA A 203 11.52 13.36 6.89
CA ALA A 203 10.76 12.47 6.05
C ALA A 203 11.32 11.03 6.05
N ASN A 204 12.64 10.88 6.20
CA ASN A 204 13.29 9.58 6.34
C ASN A 204 12.97 8.89 7.67
N MET A 205 12.52 9.61 8.68
CA MET A 205 12.13 9.09 10.00
C MET A 205 10.65 8.74 10.09
N GLY A 206 9.82 9.24 9.16
CA GLY A 206 8.39 8.94 9.07
C GLY A 206 8.09 7.47 8.77
N SER A 207 6.89 7.00 9.08
CA SER A 207 6.47 5.61 8.89
C SER A 207 6.01 5.28 7.47
N GLY A 208 5.60 6.28 6.71
CA GLY A 208 5.07 6.16 5.34
C GLY A 208 5.97 6.80 4.28
N PRO A 209 5.69 6.55 3.01
CA PRO A 209 6.30 7.27 1.91
C PRO A 209 5.92 8.74 1.94
N SER A 210 6.88 9.58 1.56
CA SER A 210 6.73 11.03 1.43
C SER A 210 6.66 11.38 -0.04
N LEU A 211 5.69 12.19 -0.45
CA LEU A 211 5.44 12.54 -1.84
C LEU A 211 5.50 14.05 -2.06
N ALA A 212 6.19 14.45 -3.13
CA ALA A 212 6.16 15.80 -3.69
C ALA A 212 6.63 15.71 -5.16
N ALA A 213 5.72 15.42 -6.07
CA ALA A 213 6.07 15.01 -7.43
C ALA A 213 6.72 16.13 -8.25
N ASN A 214 6.41 17.37 -7.97
CA ASN A 214 6.96 18.54 -8.67
C ASN A 214 8.11 19.23 -7.92
N LEU A 215 8.56 18.73 -6.78
CA LEU A 215 9.73 19.25 -6.09
C LEU A 215 10.98 18.49 -6.51
N ARG A 216 11.95 19.25 -7.02
CA ARG A 216 13.22 18.72 -7.51
C ARG A 216 14.38 19.45 -6.83
N ASP A 217 15.46 18.73 -6.59
CA ASP A 217 16.73 19.37 -6.22
C ASP A 217 17.43 19.99 -7.43
N SER A 218 18.61 20.57 -7.19
CA SER A 218 19.43 21.22 -8.22
C SER A 218 19.82 20.28 -9.35
N ASP A 219 19.89 19.00 -9.10
CA ASP A 219 20.24 17.98 -10.10
C ASP A 219 19.00 17.42 -10.83
N GLY A 220 17.82 17.93 -10.52
CA GLY A 220 16.54 17.50 -11.09
C GLY A 220 15.98 16.22 -10.49
N ALA A 221 16.58 15.70 -9.44
CA ALA A 221 16.10 14.50 -8.76
C ALA A 221 14.92 14.80 -7.82
N ALA A 222 14.03 13.84 -7.63
CA ALA A 222 12.92 14.00 -6.69
C ALA A 222 13.44 14.13 -5.25
N ILE A 223 12.96 15.14 -4.52
CA ILE A 223 13.41 15.46 -3.16
C ILE A 223 13.30 14.27 -2.21
N PHE A 224 12.24 13.47 -2.33
CA PHE A 224 11.97 12.34 -1.44
C PHE A 224 12.33 10.98 -2.05
N TYR A 225 13.16 10.96 -3.10
CA TYR A 225 13.67 9.70 -3.64
C TYR A 225 14.43 8.90 -2.59
N ARG A 226 14.12 7.61 -2.51
CA ARG A 226 14.78 6.68 -1.61
C ARG A 226 14.99 5.33 -2.28
N SER A 227 16.24 4.92 -2.45
CA SER A 227 16.63 3.66 -3.08
C SER A 227 16.79 2.49 -2.11
N THR A 228 16.90 2.78 -0.81
CA THR A 228 17.14 1.75 0.23
C THR A 228 16.11 1.86 1.35
N SER A 229 15.64 0.72 1.82
CA SER A 229 14.77 0.63 2.98
C SER A 229 15.65 0.55 4.25
N TRP A 230 15.82 1.67 4.93
CA TRP A 230 16.41 1.69 6.25
C TRP A 230 15.35 2.06 7.28
N ASN A 231 15.33 1.38 8.40
CA ASN A 231 14.40 1.68 9.51
C ASN A 231 12.89 1.60 9.19
N ARG A 232 12.43 0.59 8.45
CA ARG A 232 11.03 0.34 8.06
C ARG A 232 10.46 1.33 7.02
N ASN A 233 11.22 2.31 6.58
CA ASN A 233 10.75 3.21 5.53
C ASN A 233 10.78 2.52 4.18
N ARG A 234 9.70 2.66 3.44
CA ARG A 234 9.53 2.02 2.15
C ARG A 234 10.40 2.69 1.09
N ILE A 235 10.88 1.89 0.15
CA ILE A 235 11.51 2.41 -1.06
C ILE A 235 10.46 3.25 -1.79
N THR A 236 10.82 4.44 -2.22
CA THR A 236 9.93 5.35 -2.93
C THR A 236 10.69 6.14 -3.99
N ASN A 237 10.02 6.44 -5.09
CA ASN A 237 10.54 7.37 -6.08
C ASN A 237 10.35 8.85 -5.67
N GLY A 238 9.65 9.10 -4.55
CA GLY A 238 9.36 10.43 -4.02
C GLY A 238 8.31 11.23 -4.80
N MET A 239 7.76 10.67 -5.86
CA MET A 239 6.81 11.33 -6.75
C MET A 239 5.42 10.73 -6.68
N ASN A 240 5.33 9.42 -6.75
CA ASN A 240 4.08 8.68 -6.65
C ASN A 240 4.25 7.40 -5.82
N TYR A 241 3.16 6.86 -5.37
CA TYR A 241 3.14 5.61 -4.61
C TYR A 241 1.81 4.88 -4.83
N VAL A 242 1.87 3.54 -4.87
CA VAL A 242 0.67 2.70 -4.98
C VAL A 242 0.41 2.04 -3.64
N ILE A 243 -0.80 2.20 -3.13
CA ILE A 243 -1.30 1.50 -1.94
C ILE A 243 -2.30 0.45 -2.39
N THR A 244 -2.10 -0.79 -1.97
CA THR A 244 -3.09 -1.84 -2.16
C THR A 244 -3.97 -1.93 -0.92
N ARG A 245 -5.28 -1.81 -1.09
CA ARG A 245 -6.30 -1.96 -0.02
C ARG A 245 -7.51 -2.67 -0.56
N ALA A 246 -7.98 -3.65 0.18
CA ALA A 246 -9.18 -4.42 -0.16
C ALA A 246 -9.23 -4.87 -1.63
N GLY A 247 -8.07 -5.12 -2.22
CA GLY A 247 -7.95 -5.56 -3.59
C GLY A 247 -7.64 -4.51 -4.63
N TYR A 248 -7.87 -3.29 -4.31
CA TYR A 248 -7.62 -2.20 -5.24
C TYR A 248 -6.21 -1.65 -5.12
N HIS A 249 -5.62 -1.36 -6.27
CA HIS A 249 -4.36 -0.65 -6.40
C HIS A 249 -4.66 0.84 -6.60
N ILE A 250 -4.44 1.63 -5.57
CA ILE A 250 -4.75 3.06 -5.60
C ILE A 250 -3.43 3.83 -5.68
N GLY A 251 -3.25 4.54 -6.78
CA GLY A 251 -2.09 5.38 -7.02
C GLY A 251 -2.25 6.77 -6.40
N PHE A 252 -1.21 7.24 -5.75
CA PHE A 252 -1.16 8.57 -5.13
C PHE A 252 0.02 9.35 -5.67
N PHE A 253 -0.18 10.64 -5.90
CA PHE A 253 0.89 11.61 -6.07
C PHE A 253 0.46 12.94 -5.46
N SER A 254 1.39 13.86 -5.25
CA SER A 254 1.09 15.18 -4.74
C SER A 254 1.83 16.26 -5.50
N LEU A 255 1.23 17.44 -5.57
CA LEU A 255 1.78 18.64 -6.18
C LEU A 255 1.82 19.76 -5.14
N ALA A 256 2.92 20.51 -5.11
CA ALA A 256 3.03 21.72 -4.33
C ALA A 256 2.90 22.94 -5.27
N ASP A 257 2.30 24.03 -4.76
CA ASP A 257 2.22 25.28 -5.52
C ASP A 257 3.63 25.86 -5.76
N ALA A 258 3.99 25.94 -7.04
CA ALA A 258 5.32 26.35 -7.47
C ALA A 258 5.66 27.77 -7.04
N ASP A 259 4.71 28.69 -7.12
CA ASP A 259 4.95 30.10 -6.76
C ASP A 259 5.16 30.24 -5.26
N THR A 260 4.38 29.55 -4.46
CA THR A 260 4.55 29.53 -3.01
C THR A 260 5.85 28.86 -2.59
N VAL A 261 6.23 27.75 -3.23
CA VAL A 261 7.52 27.08 -2.99
C VAL A 261 8.67 28.03 -3.28
N ASN A 262 8.70 28.63 -4.45
CA ASN A 262 9.78 29.52 -4.87
C ASN A 262 9.89 30.78 -3.98
N ASN A 263 8.78 31.29 -3.46
CA ASN A 263 8.77 32.44 -2.57
C ASN A 263 9.20 32.10 -1.13
N LYS A 264 8.96 30.87 -0.66
CA LYS A 264 9.31 30.43 0.71
C LYS A 264 10.79 30.09 0.88
N ILE A 265 11.43 29.58 -0.15
CA ILE A 265 12.83 29.13 -0.10
C ILE A 265 13.82 30.29 0.07
N GLY A 266 13.46 31.50 -0.31
CA GLY A 266 14.26 32.69 -0.05
C GLY A 266 14.54 32.99 1.44
N LEU A 267 13.89 32.24 2.34
CA LEU A 267 14.08 32.37 3.80
C LEU A 267 15.17 31.45 4.37
N VAL A 268 15.59 30.44 3.63
CA VAL A 268 16.60 29.47 4.07
C VAL A 268 17.68 29.40 3.01
N ASN A 269 18.90 29.69 3.39
CA ASN A 269 20.06 29.76 2.48
C ASN A 269 20.54 28.36 2.07
N GLU A 270 19.65 27.51 1.58
CA GLU A 270 19.91 26.12 1.19
C GLU A 270 19.55 25.86 -0.27
N GLU A 271 19.82 24.66 -0.78
CA GLU A 271 19.47 24.22 -2.12
C GLU A 271 18.02 24.58 -2.49
N THR A 272 17.85 25.26 -3.59
CA THR A 272 16.52 25.70 -4.04
C THR A 272 15.85 24.52 -4.76
N PRO A 273 14.73 23.97 -4.24
CA PRO A 273 13.99 22.97 -4.98
C PRO A 273 13.33 23.59 -6.19
N PHE A 274 13.45 22.94 -7.33
CA PHE A 274 12.72 23.33 -8.52
C PHE A 274 11.31 22.74 -8.47
N ALA A 275 10.31 23.64 -8.52
CA ALA A 275 8.96 23.23 -8.81
C ALA A 275 8.79 23.18 -10.33
N ASN A 276 8.58 22.01 -10.90
CA ASN A 276 8.29 21.84 -12.32
C ASN A 276 6.89 22.35 -12.66
N ASP A 277 6.58 22.48 -13.95
CA ASP A 277 5.22 22.75 -14.41
C ASP A 277 4.23 21.74 -13.83
N LEU A 278 3.20 22.23 -13.12
CA LEU A 278 2.23 21.39 -12.43
C LEU A 278 1.44 20.52 -13.39
N THR A 279 1.04 21.08 -14.55
CA THR A 279 0.24 20.38 -15.55
C THR A 279 1.04 19.24 -16.19
N GLN A 280 2.27 19.53 -16.57
CA GLN A 280 3.17 18.52 -17.11
C GLN A 280 3.44 17.42 -16.07
N THR A 281 3.82 17.79 -14.85
CA THR A 281 4.10 16.85 -13.78
C THR A 281 2.89 15.97 -13.47
N ALA A 282 1.68 16.55 -13.38
CA ALA A 282 0.46 15.77 -13.18
C ALA A 282 0.26 14.73 -14.29
N SER A 283 0.40 15.17 -15.55
CA SER A 283 0.24 14.26 -16.71
C SER A 283 1.25 13.12 -16.68
N GLU A 284 2.50 13.39 -16.33
CA GLU A 284 3.55 12.39 -16.20
C GLU A 284 3.24 11.38 -15.09
N GLN A 285 2.76 11.87 -13.92
CA GLN A 285 2.41 10.98 -12.80
C GLN A 285 1.19 10.12 -13.10
N VAL A 286 0.16 10.68 -13.73
CA VAL A 286 -1.01 9.93 -14.18
C VAL A 286 -0.60 8.82 -15.15
N ALA A 287 0.21 9.14 -16.17
CA ALA A 287 0.68 8.15 -17.13
C ALA A 287 1.54 7.05 -16.45
N ALA A 288 2.41 7.44 -15.52
CA ALA A 288 3.25 6.49 -14.79
C ALA A 288 2.44 5.54 -13.89
N LEU A 289 1.38 6.03 -13.25
CA LEU A 289 0.48 5.22 -12.43
C LEU A 289 -0.42 4.32 -13.28
N GLN A 290 -0.95 4.83 -14.38
CA GLN A 290 -1.71 4.02 -15.34
C GLN A 290 -0.88 2.87 -15.89
N ALA A 291 0.40 3.10 -16.19
CA ALA A 291 1.32 2.05 -16.64
C ALA A 291 1.59 0.97 -15.58
N GLN A 292 1.35 1.26 -14.30
CA GLN A 292 1.42 0.30 -13.19
C GLN A 292 0.11 -0.47 -12.99
N GLY A 293 -0.93 -0.19 -13.79
CA GLY A 293 -2.21 -0.90 -13.71
C GLY A 293 -3.02 -0.56 -12.47
N VAL A 294 -2.98 0.69 -12.01
CA VAL A 294 -3.78 1.11 -10.84
C VAL A 294 -5.25 1.25 -11.20
N ASP A 295 -6.13 0.95 -10.24
CA ASP A 295 -7.58 1.04 -10.38
C ASP A 295 -8.10 2.47 -10.21
N ALA A 296 -7.41 3.27 -9.39
CA ALA A 296 -7.75 4.67 -9.16
C ALA A 296 -6.48 5.51 -8.94
N ILE A 297 -6.57 6.81 -9.25
CA ILE A 297 -5.48 7.77 -9.05
C ILE A 297 -6.01 8.96 -8.26
N ILE A 298 -5.25 9.35 -7.22
CA ILE A 298 -5.55 10.46 -6.32
C ILE A 298 -4.37 11.42 -6.27
N CYS A 299 -4.68 12.71 -6.46
CA CYS A 299 -3.75 13.82 -6.33
C CYS A 299 -4.09 14.65 -5.09
#